data_a1afd8fc9fcef633b16b85ceba2d146f
#
_entry.id   a1afd8fc9fcef633b16b85ceba2d146f
#
_cell.length_a   1.000
_cell.length_b   1.000
_cell.length_c   1.000
_cell.angle_alpha   90.00
_cell.angle_beta   90.00
_cell.angle_gamma   90.00
#
_symmetry.space_group_name_H-M   'P 1'
#
loop_
_entity.id
_entity.type
_entity.pdbx_description
1 polymer ?
#
loop_
_entity_poly.entity_id
_entity_poly.type
_entity_poly.pdbx_seq_one_letter_code
_entity_poly.pdbx_strand_id
1 'polypeptide(L)'
;ALWQKHPNLFKFKRLRMTPSVEESKAINNVPQPKVVIAGSGMMTGGRILHHARRYLSDEKSILLVIGYQASGSLGRRLLDGDKLVKILGEEVSVRAEIRKINGFSAHADNPQLFAFVDANRDTLKHVFVVQGEEPQALHFAQEIKDRLGITADVPVLHQEFEI
;
A
#
# COMPACT_ATOMS: atom_id res chain seq x y z
N ALA A 1 7.48 -3.97 24.30
CA ALA A 1 6.66 -3.77 23.11
C ALA A 1 5.24 -3.34 23.51
N LEU A 2 4.53 -2.60 22.65
CA LEU A 2 3.15 -2.08 22.87
C LEU A 2 2.16 -3.21 23.25
N TRP A 3 2.32 -4.39 22.68
CA TRP A 3 1.52 -5.59 22.97
C TRP A 3 1.59 -6.07 24.42
N GLN A 4 2.76 -5.93 25.04
CA GLN A 4 2.94 -6.32 26.46
C GLN A 4 2.23 -5.34 27.41
N LYS A 5 2.12 -4.07 27.00
CA LYS A 5 1.46 -3.01 27.77
C LYS A 5 -0.06 -2.99 27.56
N HIS A 6 -0.53 -3.44 26.39
CA HIS A 6 -1.95 -3.37 25.99
C HIS A 6 -2.43 -4.66 25.32
N PRO A 7 -2.61 -5.77 26.07
CA PRO A 7 -3.00 -7.07 25.51
C PRO A 7 -4.38 -7.05 24.83
N ASN A 8 -5.17 -6.00 25.05
CA ASN A 8 -6.52 -5.82 24.50
C ASN A 8 -6.64 -4.72 23.45
N LEU A 9 -5.55 -4.36 22.76
CA LEU A 9 -5.48 -3.26 21.81
C LEU A 9 -6.58 -3.32 20.71
N PHE A 10 -6.99 -4.52 20.32
CA PHE A 10 -8.05 -4.77 19.34
C PHE A 10 -9.36 -5.30 19.97
N LYS A 11 -9.57 -5.06 21.27
CA LYS A 11 -10.81 -5.42 21.95
C LYS A 11 -11.50 -4.17 22.48
N PHE A 12 -12.35 -3.55 21.68
CA PHE A 12 -13.20 -2.44 22.13
C PHE A 12 -14.65 -2.61 21.64
N LYS A 13 -15.58 -2.01 22.36
CA LYS A 13 -17.03 -2.28 22.27
C LYS A 13 -17.63 -2.25 20.86
N ARG A 14 -17.05 -1.46 19.94
CA ARG A 14 -17.59 -1.26 18.58
C ARG A 14 -16.79 -1.98 17.50
N LEU A 15 -15.69 -2.66 17.85
CA LEU A 15 -14.91 -3.44 16.90
C LEU A 15 -15.52 -4.84 16.77
N ARG A 16 -15.76 -5.25 15.54
CA ARG A 16 -16.13 -6.62 15.17
C ARG A 16 -15.13 -7.16 14.17
N MET A 17 -14.51 -8.26 14.51
CA MET A 17 -13.69 -9.03 13.56
C MET A 17 -14.62 -9.93 12.75
N THR A 18 -14.36 -10.01 11.43
CA THR A 18 -15.14 -10.81 10.48
C THR A 18 -14.23 -11.80 9.75
N PRO A 19 -13.78 -12.88 10.42
CA PRO A 19 -12.82 -13.83 9.86
C PRO A 19 -13.38 -14.62 8.67
N SER A 20 -14.67 -14.95 8.66
CA SER A 20 -15.30 -15.72 7.58
C SER A 20 -15.84 -14.83 6.44
N VAL A 21 -16.14 -15.46 5.31
CA VAL A 21 -16.77 -14.78 4.16
C VAL A 21 -18.20 -14.36 4.50
N GLU A 22 -18.93 -15.20 5.22
CA GLU A 22 -20.32 -14.98 5.64
C GLU A 22 -20.40 -13.77 6.58
N GLU A 23 -19.51 -13.68 7.54
CA GLU A 23 -19.43 -12.53 8.44
C GLU A 23 -19.07 -11.25 7.68
N SER A 24 -18.14 -11.34 6.71
CA SER A 24 -17.80 -10.20 5.86
C SER A 24 -19.00 -9.73 5.02
N LYS A 25 -19.81 -10.65 4.49
CA LYS A 25 -21.06 -10.33 3.79
C LYS A 25 -22.09 -9.69 4.73
N ALA A 26 -22.17 -10.14 5.98
CA ALA A 26 -23.08 -9.62 6.98
C ALA A 26 -22.84 -8.13 7.31
N ILE A 27 -21.63 -7.59 7.05
CA ILE A 27 -21.33 -6.15 7.17
C ILE A 27 -22.31 -5.30 6.34
N ASN A 28 -22.80 -5.83 5.22
CA ASN A 28 -23.71 -5.11 4.35
C ASN A 28 -25.04 -4.75 5.05
N ASN A 29 -25.45 -5.54 6.04
CA ASN A 29 -26.68 -5.37 6.80
C ASN A 29 -26.50 -4.51 8.07
N VAL A 30 -25.24 -4.14 8.38
CA VAL A 30 -24.97 -3.25 9.52
C VAL A 30 -25.40 -1.83 9.18
N PRO A 31 -26.20 -1.16 10.02
CA PRO A 31 -26.62 0.23 9.78
C PRO A 31 -25.44 1.19 9.69
N GLN A 32 -25.64 2.30 9.00
CA GLN A 32 -24.69 3.42 8.98
C GLN A 32 -24.88 4.30 10.25
N PRO A 33 -23.80 5.02 10.67
CA PRO A 33 -22.46 5.04 10.10
C PRO A 33 -21.64 3.80 10.52
N LYS A 34 -20.82 3.30 9.59
CA LYS A 34 -19.88 2.20 9.85
C LYS A 34 -18.54 2.42 9.15
N VAL A 35 -17.47 1.87 9.71
CA VAL A 35 -16.15 1.81 9.11
C VAL A 35 -15.83 0.36 8.77
N VAL A 36 -15.42 0.09 7.54
CA VAL A 36 -15.00 -1.24 7.09
C VAL A 36 -13.49 -1.20 6.83
N ILE A 37 -12.76 -2.06 7.52
CA ILE A 37 -11.32 -2.23 7.33
C ILE A 37 -11.08 -3.58 6.67
N ALA A 38 -10.51 -3.58 5.47
CA ALA A 38 -10.28 -4.80 4.70
C ALA A 38 -8.98 -4.70 3.89
N GLY A 39 -8.26 -5.81 3.74
CA GLY A 39 -7.14 -5.96 2.80
C GLY A 39 -7.65 -6.44 1.43
N SER A 40 -6.85 -6.30 0.39
CA SER A 40 -5.46 -5.84 0.28
C SER A 40 -5.34 -4.31 0.23
N GLY A 41 -4.19 -3.79 0.70
CA GLY A 41 -3.96 -2.34 0.79
C GLY A 41 -3.94 -1.60 -0.55
N MET A 42 -3.51 -2.26 -1.63
CA MET A 42 -3.48 -1.69 -3.00
C MET A 42 -4.73 -2.05 -3.81
N MET A 43 -5.71 -2.72 -3.19
CA MET A 43 -6.94 -3.17 -3.85
C MET A 43 -6.70 -4.08 -5.07
N THR A 44 -5.62 -4.87 -5.05
CA THR A 44 -5.29 -5.84 -6.10
C THR A 44 -5.99 -7.18 -5.92
N GLY A 45 -6.64 -7.39 -4.79
CA GLY A 45 -7.35 -8.62 -4.44
C GLY A 45 -8.05 -8.51 -3.08
N GLY A 46 -8.55 -9.63 -2.57
CA GLY A 46 -9.12 -9.71 -1.24
C GLY A 46 -10.54 -9.14 -1.10
N ARG A 47 -11.01 -9.12 0.14
CA ARG A 47 -12.39 -8.73 0.48
C ARG A 47 -12.69 -7.26 0.23
N ILE A 48 -11.65 -6.41 0.20
CA ILE A 48 -11.79 -4.99 -0.11
C ILE A 48 -12.46 -4.77 -1.48
N LEU A 49 -12.20 -5.64 -2.47
CA LEU A 49 -12.80 -5.51 -3.79
C LEU A 49 -14.33 -5.64 -3.75
N HIS A 50 -14.85 -6.56 -2.93
CA HIS A 50 -16.31 -6.75 -2.75
C HIS A 50 -16.94 -5.55 -2.06
N HIS A 51 -16.29 -5.00 -1.04
CA HIS A 51 -16.74 -3.78 -0.36
C HIS A 51 -16.66 -2.56 -1.27
N ALA A 52 -15.56 -2.39 -2.01
CA ALA A 52 -15.38 -1.29 -2.95
C ALA A 52 -16.45 -1.34 -4.06
N ARG A 53 -16.70 -2.49 -4.68
CA ARG A 53 -17.76 -2.66 -5.68
C ARG A 53 -19.12 -2.19 -5.15
N ARG A 54 -19.40 -2.45 -3.88
CA ARG A 54 -20.67 -2.08 -3.26
C ARG A 54 -20.77 -0.61 -2.90
N TYR A 55 -19.69 0.00 -2.40
CA TYR A 55 -19.77 1.31 -1.76
C TYR A 55 -19.19 2.46 -2.60
N LEU A 56 -18.38 2.18 -3.64
CA LEU A 56 -17.82 3.26 -4.47
C LEU A 56 -18.87 4.05 -5.25
N SER A 57 -20.01 3.47 -5.56
CA SER A 57 -21.11 4.18 -6.25
C SER A 57 -21.98 5.02 -5.34
N ASP A 58 -21.79 4.95 -4.02
CA ASP A 58 -22.53 5.72 -3.03
C ASP A 58 -21.74 7.01 -2.68
N GLU A 59 -22.32 8.16 -3.03
CA GLU A 59 -21.73 9.49 -2.79
C GLU A 59 -21.57 9.85 -1.30
N LYS A 60 -22.25 9.13 -0.40
CA LYS A 60 -22.11 9.28 1.06
C LYS A 60 -20.98 8.46 1.64
N SER A 61 -20.36 7.61 0.83
CA SER A 61 -19.24 6.76 1.23
C SER A 61 -17.92 7.48 1.03
N ILE A 62 -16.95 7.13 1.87
CA ILE A 62 -15.55 7.60 1.78
C ILE A 62 -14.65 6.37 1.68
N LEU A 63 -13.81 6.33 0.66
CA LEU A 63 -12.67 5.41 0.61
C LEU A 63 -11.44 6.10 1.16
N LEU A 64 -10.91 5.57 2.26
CA LEU A 64 -9.69 6.07 2.87
C LEU A 64 -8.51 5.17 2.51
N VAL A 65 -7.57 5.70 1.74
CA VAL A 65 -6.32 5.03 1.37
C VAL A 65 -5.24 5.41 2.38
N ILE A 66 -4.67 4.42 3.06
CA ILE A 66 -3.74 4.62 4.18
C ILE A 66 -2.29 4.22 3.87
N GLY A 67 -2.00 3.78 2.65
CA GLY A 67 -0.67 3.32 2.25
C GLY A 67 -0.35 3.67 0.81
N TYR A 68 0.87 3.29 0.42
CA TYR A 68 1.33 3.44 -0.94
C TYR A 68 0.46 2.65 -1.92
N GLN A 69 0.25 3.22 -3.11
CA GLN A 69 -0.49 2.60 -4.20
C GLN A 69 0.44 2.53 -5.43
N ALA A 70 0.81 1.33 -5.81
CA ALA A 70 1.67 1.11 -6.97
C ALA A 70 0.96 1.50 -8.28
N SER A 71 1.73 1.93 -9.26
CA SER A 71 1.23 2.21 -10.60
C SER A 71 0.42 1.03 -11.16
N GLY A 72 -0.70 1.32 -11.80
CA GLY A 72 -1.62 0.31 -12.35
C GLY A 72 -2.54 -0.39 -11.34
N SER A 73 -2.33 -0.23 -10.02
CA SER A 73 -3.25 -0.79 -9.03
C SER A 73 -4.60 -0.05 -9.02
N LEU A 74 -5.67 -0.75 -8.62
CA LEU A 74 -6.99 -0.13 -8.49
C LEU A 74 -6.97 1.05 -7.51
N GLY A 75 -6.27 0.91 -6.38
CA GLY A 75 -6.16 1.99 -5.40
C GLY A 75 -5.46 3.23 -5.97
N ARG A 76 -4.46 3.04 -6.85
CA ARG A 76 -3.78 4.15 -7.54
C ARG A 76 -4.72 4.85 -8.51
N ARG A 77 -5.44 4.11 -9.35
CA ARG A 77 -6.41 4.67 -10.28
C ARG A 77 -7.50 5.50 -9.58
N LEU A 78 -7.97 5.02 -8.43
CA LEU A 78 -8.94 5.76 -7.62
C LEU A 78 -8.36 7.06 -7.05
N LEU A 79 -7.09 7.05 -6.61
CA LEU A 79 -6.39 8.25 -6.15
C LEU A 79 -6.13 9.25 -7.29
N ASP A 80 -5.85 8.75 -8.49
CA ASP A 80 -5.64 9.57 -9.69
C ASP A 80 -6.97 10.16 -10.24
N GLY A 81 -8.11 9.73 -9.69
CA GLY A 81 -9.42 10.35 -9.95
C GLY A 81 -10.29 9.66 -10.99
N ASP A 82 -10.00 8.39 -11.32
CA ASP A 82 -10.86 7.60 -12.23
C ASP A 82 -12.31 7.63 -11.76
N LYS A 83 -13.23 7.97 -12.67
CA LYS A 83 -14.67 8.02 -12.38
C LYS A 83 -15.42 6.73 -12.71
N LEU A 84 -14.76 5.84 -13.43
CA LEU A 84 -15.26 4.51 -13.78
C LEU A 84 -14.11 3.51 -13.66
N VAL A 85 -14.32 2.46 -12.90
CA VAL A 85 -13.32 1.40 -12.68
C VAL A 85 -13.95 0.03 -12.86
N LYS A 86 -13.14 -0.96 -13.24
CA LYS A 86 -13.58 -2.34 -13.34
C LYS A 86 -13.17 -3.12 -12.09
N ILE A 87 -14.14 -3.69 -11.38
CA ILE A 87 -13.93 -4.46 -10.15
C ILE A 87 -14.63 -5.81 -10.30
N LEU A 88 -13.87 -6.90 -10.16
CA LEU A 88 -14.38 -8.27 -10.30
C LEU A 88 -15.15 -8.50 -11.62
N GLY A 89 -14.71 -7.86 -12.70
CA GLY A 89 -15.34 -7.98 -14.02
C GLY A 89 -16.47 -6.99 -14.30
N GLU A 90 -16.97 -6.28 -13.29
CA GLU A 90 -18.08 -5.31 -13.41
C GLU A 90 -17.57 -3.87 -13.45
N GLU A 91 -18.23 -3.02 -14.23
CA GLU A 91 -17.99 -1.57 -14.23
C GLU A 91 -18.66 -0.91 -13.03
N VAL A 92 -17.90 -0.11 -12.30
CA VAL A 92 -18.33 0.58 -11.07
C VAL A 92 -18.05 2.06 -11.22
N SER A 93 -19.11 2.88 -11.15
CA SER A 93 -18.98 4.34 -11.09
C SER A 93 -18.40 4.76 -9.74
N VAL A 94 -17.42 5.68 -9.73
CA VAL A 94 -16.80 6.21 -8.54
C VAL A 94 -17.47 7.53 -8.15
N ARG A 95 -18.39 7.48 -7.20
CA ARG A 95 -19.08 8.64 -6.60
C ARG A 95 -18.62 8.90 -5.18
N ALA A 96 -18.11 7.87 -4.50
CA ALA A 96 -17.53 7.99 -3.17
C ALA A 96 -16.40 9.01 -3.16
N GLU A 97 -16.24 9.70 -2.06
CA GLU A 97 -15.08 10.56 -1.84
C GLU A 97 -13.82 9.70 -1.63
N ILE A 98 -12.74 10.01 -2.35
CA ILE A 98 -11.46 9.31 -2.20
C ILE A 98 -10.54 10.20 -1.39
N ARG A 99 -10.07 9.70 -0.24
CA ARG A 99 -9.11 10.38 0.64
C ARG A 99 -7.85 9.57 0.83
N LYS A 100 -6.73 10.24 1.02
CA LYS A 100 -5.43 9.63 1.35
C LYS A 100 -4.91 10.19 2.67
N ILE A 101 -4.38 9.29 3.51
CA ILE A 101 -3.57 9.66 4.68
C ILE A 101 -2.16 9.15 4.46
N ASN A 102 -1.19 10.06 4.52
CA ASN A 102 0.23 9.72 4.54
C ASN A 102 0.68 9.57 6.01
N GLY A 103 1.47 8.56 6.33
CA GLY A 103 2.03 8.41 7.67
C GLY A 103 1.72 7.09 8.37
N PHE A 104 0.94 6.19 7.76
CA PHE A 104 0.76 4.81 8.26
C PHE A 104 1.62 3.79 7.53
N SER A 105 2.58 4.24 6.70
CA SER A 105 3.55 3.34 6.07
C SER A 105 4.59 2.89 7.09
N ALA A 106 4.86 1.59 7.12
CA ALA A 106 5.99 1.01 7.85
C ALA A 106 7.22 0.81 6.94
N HIS A 107 7.14 1.20 5.67
CA HIS A 107 8.27 1.16 4.75
C HIS A 107 9.26 2.27 5.09
N ALA A 108 10.55 1.95 4.96
CA ALA A 108 11.61 2.93 5.09
C ALA A 108 11.47 4.01 4.01
N ASP A 109 11.69 5.26 4.40
CA ASP A 109 11.82 6.38 3.47
C ASP A 109 13.24 6.47 2.87
N ASN A 110 13.45 7.39 1.91
CA ASN A 110 14.75 7.54 1.26
C ASN A 110 15.88 7.80 2.26
N PRO A 111 15.77 8.71 3.25
CA PRO A 111 16.82 8.90 4.25
C PRO A 111 17.16 7.64 5.06
N GLN A 112 16.15 6.84 5.40
CA GLN A 112 16.36 5.59 6.15
C GLN A 112 17.03 4.52 5.29
N LEU A 113 16.63 4.39 4.02
CA LEU A 113 17.28 3.49 3.06
C LEU A 113 18.72 3.91 2.82
N PHE A 114 18.98 5.21 2.65
CA PHE A 114 20.33 5.73 2.46
C PHE A 114 21.21 5.47 3.70
N ALA A 115 20.70 5.74 4.90
CA ALA A 115 21.41 5.47 6.14
C ALA A 115 21.74 3.97 6.31
N PHE A 116 20.86 3.06 5.85
CA PHE A 116 21.13 1.63 5.85
C PHE A 116 22.31 1.26 4.92
N VAL A 117 22.37 1.84 3.72
CA VAL A 117 23.49 1.62 2.79
C VAL A 117 24.78 2.20 3.36
N ASP A 118 24.74 3.46 3.85
CA ASP A 118 25.90 4.14 4.42
C ASP A 118 26.50 3.41 5.63
N ALA A 119 25.67 2.87 6.50
CA ALA A 119 26.11 2.08 7.65
C ALA A 119 26.87 0.79 7.28
N ASN A 120 26.70 0.31 6.05
CA ASN A 120 27.38 -0.90 5.54
C ASN A 120 28.47 -0.59 4.51
N ARG A 121 28.74 0.68 4.21
CA ARG A 121 29.58 1.13 3.08
C ARG A 121 30.95 0.49 3.01
N ASP A 122 31.59 0.23 4.17
CA ASP A 122 32.97 -0.29 4.23
C ASP A 122 33.08 -1.75 3.75
N THR A 123 31.97 -2.47 3.67
CA THR A 123 31.92 -3.88 3.26
C THR A 123 31.18 -4.09 1.94
N LEU A 124 30.42 -3.08 1.48
CA LEU A 124 29.64 -3.18 0.24
C LEU A 124 30.54 -3.04 -0.98
N LYS A 125 30.39 -3.96 -1.92
CA LYS A 125 30.99 -3.88 -3.25
C LYS A 125 30.01 -3.34 -4.29
N HIS A 126 28.74 -3.69 -4.15
CA HIS A 126 27.69 -3.37 -5.12
C HIS A 126 26.33 -3.27 -4.41
N VAL A 127 25.46 -2.40 -4.87
CA VAL A 127 24.08 -2.26 -4.40
C VAL A 127 23.12 -2.47 -5.55
N PHE A 128 22.15 -3.35 -5.36
CA PHE A 128 21.06 -3.55 -6.32
C PHE A 128 19.77 -2.94 -5.75
N VAL A 129 19.24 -1.93 -6.43
CA VAL A 129 18.00 -1.27 -6.04
C VAL A 129 16.82 -1.94 -6.75
N VAL A 130 15.99 -2.62 -5.97
CA VAL A 130 14.87 -3.42 -6.48
C VAL A 130 13.56 -3.04 -5.80
N GLN A 131 12.43 -3.48 -6.37
CA GLN A 131 11.07 -3.29 -5.81
C GLN A 131 10.60 -1.82 -5.73
N GLY A 132 11.25 -0.90 -6.44
CA GLY A 132 10.82 0.49 -6.59
C GLY A 132 10.16 0.76 -7.94
N GLU A 133 9.44 1.89 -8.05
CA GLU A 133 9.13 2.46 -9.36
C GLU A 133 10.43 2.94 -10.01
N GLU A 134 10.56 2.74 -11.32
CA GLU A 134 11.82 2.94 -12.03
C GLU A 134 12.45 4.33 -11.79
N PRO A 135 11.71 5.46 -11.87
CA PRO A 135 12.30 6.78 -11.61
C PRO A 135 12.88 6.93 -10.21
N GLN A 136 12.20 6.38 -9.19
CA GLN A 136 12.64 6.44 -7.79
C GLN A 136 13.83 5.51 -7.55
N ALA A 137 13.82 4.32 -8.15
CA ALA A 137 14.92 3.38 -8.05
C ALA A 137 16.20 3.93 -8.71
N LEU A 138 16.08 4.52 -9.90
CA LEU A 138 17.20 5.17 -10.61
C LEU A 138 17.76 6.36 -9.82
N HIS A 139 16.87 7.21 -9.27
CA HIS A 139 17.28 8.33 -8.43
C HIS A 139 18.07 7.86 -7.21
N PHE A 140 17.59 6.83 -6.51
CA PHE A 140 18.25 6.30 -5.34
C PHE A 140 19.61 5.63 -5.67
N ALA A 141 19.68 4.87 -6.76
CA ALA A 141 20.93 4.29 -7.23
C ALA A 141 21.96 5.38 -7.58
N GLN A 142 21.54 6.47 -8.22
CA GLN A 142 22.40 7.60 -8.52
C GLN A 142 22.87 8.31 -7.25
N GLU A 143 21.98 8.53 -6.27
CA GLU A 143 22.34 9.13 -4.98
C GLU A 143 23.41 8.31 -4.24
N ILE A 144 23.32 6.98 -4.26
CA ILE A 144 24.34 6.09 -3.68
C ILE A 144 25.69 6.28 -4.38
N LYS A 145 25.71 6.31 -5.72
CA LYS A 145 26.93 6.54 -6.50
C LYS A 145 27.57 7.89 -6.18
N ASP A 146 26.77 8.95 -6.17
CA ASP A 146 27.27 10.32 -6.01
C ASP A 146 27.79 10.60 -4.60
N ARG A 147 27.14 10.05 -3.57
CA ARG A 147 27.46 10.37 -2.17
C ARG A 147 28.40 9.37 -1.51
N LEU A 148 28.37 8.11 -1.92
CA LEU A 148 29.18 7.05 -1.30
C LEU A 148 30.24 6.48 -2.21
N GLY A 149 30.20 6.75 -3.53
CA GLY A 149 31.13 6.18 -4.50
C GLY A 149 30.94 4.67 -4.72
N ILE A 150 29.83 4.09 -4.25
CA ILE A 150 29.54 2.66 -4.37
C ILE A 150 28.76 2.43 -5.67
N THR A 151 29.14 1.38 -6.41
CA THR A 151 28.38 0.96 -7.59
C THR A 151 26.97 0.53 -7.20
N ALA A 152 25.98 1.15 -7.84
CA ALA A 152 24.58 0.84 -7.58
C ALA A 152 23.80 0.74 -8.90
N ASP A 153 23.05 -0.32 -9.09
CA ASP A 153 22.29 -0.55 -10.32
C ASP A 153 20.83 -0.90 -10.03
N VAL A 154 19.98 -0.60 -10.99
CA VAL A 154 18.58 -1.01 -11.00
C VAL A 154 18.45 -2.12 -12.02
N PRO A 155 18.44 -3.40 -11.57
CA PRO A 155 18.41 -4.52 -12.49
C PRO A 155 17.07 -4.65 -13.21
N VAL A 156 17.13 -5.06 -14.47
CA VAL A 156 15.95 -5.50 -15.21
C VAL A 156 15.77 -7.02 -15.08
N LEU A 157 14.56 -7.49 -15.37
CA LEU A 157 14.24 -8.91 -15.28
C LEU A 157 15.21 -9.75 -16.14
N HIS A 158 15.78 -10.80 -15.54
CA HIS A 158 16.79 -11.69 -16.15
C HIS A 158 18.16 -11.08 -16.47
N GLN A 159 18.47 -9.90 -15.95
CA GLN A 159 19.81 -9.33 -16.03
C GLN A 159 20.77 -10.08 -15.10
N GLU A 160 21.93 -10.46 -15.62
CA GLU A 160 23.00 -11.11 -14.88
C GLU A 160 24.10 -10.08 -14.55
N PHE A 161 24.74 -10.24 -13.41
CA PHE A 161 25.84 -9.39 -12.94
C PHE A 161 27.01 -10.27 -12.47
N GLU A 162 28.22 -9.93 -12.86
CA GLU A 162 29.44 -10.44 -12.25
C GLU A 162 29.82 -9.53 -11.08
N ILE A 163 30.08 -10.10 -9.87
CA ILE A 163 30.33 -9.35 -8.63
C ILE A 163 31.72 -9.66 -8.08
#